data_c93476cdef06f422e412f0f3258fefb7
#
_entry.id   c93476cdef06f422e412f0f3258fefb7
#
_cell.length_a   1.000
_cell.length_b   1.000
_cell.length_c   1.000
_cell.angle_alpha   90.00
_cell.angle_beta   90.00
_cell.angle_gamma   90.00
#
_symmetry.space_group_name_H-M   'P 1'
#
loop_
_entity.id
_entity.type
_entity.pdbx_description
1 polymer ?
#
loop_
_entity_poly.entity_id
_entity_poly.type
_entity_poly.pdbx_seq_one_letter_code
_entity_poly.pdbx_strand_id
1 'polypeptide(L)'
;VDQIDYYFLGGNTMDGIIHDYRYLTGKAQMLPKWAYGYIQSKEQYYTAKELAEIVRHYREIGVPIDCVVQDWNTWEPGNWGEKILDKERYGDNKECMEEINKMHAHSMVSVWPNMNAGGKNHQEFFDAGYLLYDYATYNAFDEKAREMYWKQAKEGLFDEGFESWWCDSTEPFSGPDWNGGVKREPWERYELVGGEHKKYLDPAVANAFALMHAKGIYENQRKDTEDKRVLNLTRSGYASGQKYAAMLWSGDTCASWDNFKIQIVEGLNMGPSGYPYWTLDIGAFFTVADKWQNRGCGCNTDPEPKWFWQGKYNEGVKD
;
A
#
# COMPACT_ATOMS: atom_id res chain seq x y z
N VAL A 1 8.74 29.12 -3.23
CA VAL A 1 7.28 28.95 -3.31
C VAL A 1 6.77 30.08 -4.20
N ASP A 2 6.27 29.73 -5.39
CA ASP A 2 5.84 30.71 -6.38
C ASP A 2 4.39 31.14 -6.17
N GLN A 3 3.60 30.30 -5.48
CA GLN A 3 2.19 30.56 -5.21
C GLN A 3 1.75 29.84 -3.91
N ILE A 4 0.87 30.48 -3.15
CA ILE A 4 0.17 29.89 -2.00
C ILE A 4 -1.32 30.04 -2.23
N ASP A 5 -2.01 28.91 -2.38
CA ASP A 5 -3.46 28.83 -2.45
C ASP A 5 -4.02 28.16 -1.20
N TYR A 6 -5.05 28.72 -0.62
CA TYR A 6 -5.72 28.15 0.52
C TYR A 6 -7.23 28.32 0.43
N TYR A 7 -7.97 27.42 1.03
CA TYR A 7 -9.41 27.46 1.16
C TYR A 7 -9.79 27.53 2.63
N PHE A 8 -10.63 28.47 2.98
CA PHE A 8 -11.25 28.51 4.30
C PHE A 8 -12.65 27.92 4.19
N LEU A 9 -12.91 26.83 4.90
CA LEU A 9 -14.19 26.17 4.96
C LEU A 9 -14.88 26.57 6.25
N GLY A 10 -15.83 27.49 6.16
CA GLY A 10 -16.64 27.94 7.29
C GLY A 10 -17.87 27.05 7.48
N GLY A 11 -18.19 26.72 8.74
CA GLY A 11 -19.40 25.96 9.06
C GLY A 11 -19.73 26.06 10.53
N ASN A 12 -21.00 25.89 10.86
CA ASN A 12 -21.47 25.91 12.25
C ASN A 12 -21.27 24.57 12.96
N THR A 13 -20.99 23.51 12.22
CA THR A 13 -20.77 22.15 12.73
C THR A 13 -19.62 21.48 12.00
N MET A 14 -18.97 20.50 12.65
CA MET A 14 -17.95 19.68 12.04
C MET A 14 -18.47 18.97 10.78
N ASP A 15 -19.67 18.42 10.83
CA ASP A 15 -20.29 17.75 9.68
C ASP A 15 -20.46 18.68 8.48
N GLY A 16 -20.84 19.94 8.71
CA GLY A 16 -20.95 20.94 7.67
C GLY A 16 -19.60 21.24 7.01
N ILE A 17 -18.56 21.39 7.82
CA ILE A 17 -17.19 21.63 7.31
C ILE A 17 -16.69 20.43 6.50
N ILE A 18 -16.91 19.20 6.98
CA ILE A 18 -16.52 17.96 6.28
C ILE A 18 -17.33 17.82 4.98
N HIS A 19 -18.62 18.17 5.00
CA HIS A 19 -19.44 18.18 3.80
C HIS A 19 -18.86 19.11 2.73
N ASP A 20 -18.51 20.34 3.09
CA ASP A 20 -17.95 21.32 2.18
C ASP A 20 -16.54 20.92 1.69
N TYR A 21 -15.71 20.33 2.57
CA TYR A 21 -14.45 19.76 2.18
C TYR A 21 -14.64 18.65 1.11
N ARG A 22 -15.61 17.75 1.31
CA ARG A 22 -15.93 16.70 0.34
C ARG A 22 -16.53 17.22 -0.96
N TYR A 23 -17.17 18.37 -0.92
CA TYR A 23 -17.62 19.05 -2.15
C TYR A 23 -16.43 19.47 -3.01
N LEU A 24 -15.37 19.96 -2.41
CA LEU A 24 -14.13 20.34 -3.12
C LEU A 24 -13.29 19.14 -3.54
N THR A 25 -13.12 18.17 -2.67
CA THR A 25 -12.16 17.05 -2.87
C THR A 25 -12.80 15.80 -3.46
N GLY A 26 -14.11 15.74 -3.50
CA GLY A 26 -14.88 14.58 -3.96
C GLY A 26 -15.38 13.68 -2.85
N LYS A 27 -16.46 12.97 -3.14
CA LYS A 27 -17.11 12.04 -2.20
C LYS A 27 -16.26 10.77 -2.07
N ALA A 28 -16.17 10.24 -0.85
CA ALA A 28 -15.58 8.92 -0.62
C ALA A 28 -16.40 7.83 -1.31
N GLN A 29 -15.72 6.89 -1.93
CA GLN A 29 -16.36 5.70 -2.50
C GLN A 29 -16.71 4.73 -1.37
N MET A 30 -17.83 4.05 -1.51
CA MET A 30 -18.15 2.95 -0.60
C MET A 30 -17.29 1.73 -0.96
N LEU A 31 -16.48 1.28 -0.01
CA LEU A 31 -15.67 0.10 -0.17
C LEU A 31 -16.52 -1.19 -0.19
N PRO A 32 -16.00 -2.31 -0.66
CA PRO A 32 -16.68 -3.59 -0.52
C PRO A 32 -16.92 -3.92 0.96
N LYS A 33 -18.01 -4.62 1.25
CA LYS A 33 -18.43 -4.89 2.65
C LYS A 33 -17.35 -5.61 3.45
N TRP A 34 -16.66 -6.54 2.85
CA TRP A 34 -15.59 -7.33 3.49
C TRP A 34 -14.36 -6.48 3.90
N ALA A 35 -14.15 -5.32 3.26
CA ALA A 35 -13.04 -4.42 3.61
C ALA A 35 -13.18 -3.80 5.03
N TYR A 36 -14.34 -3.92 5.65
CA TYR A 36 -14.59 -3.49 7.03
C TYR A 36 -14.43 -4.63 8.04
N GLY A 37 -14.06 -5.80 7.58
CA GLY A 37 -13.79 -6.99 8.41
C GLY A 37 -12.31 -7.20 8.64
N TYR A 38 -11.96 -8.44 9.00
CA TYR A 38 -10.59 -8.80 9.30
C TYR A 38 -9.81 -9.14 8.02
N ILE A 39 -8.71 -8.43 7.82
CA ILE A 39 -7.77 -8.61 6.71
C ILE A 39 -6.48 -9.21 7.29
N GLN A 40 -6.21 -10.47 6.98
CA GLN A 40 -5.02 -11.18 7.45
C GLN A 40 -3.85 -10.94 6.51
N SER A 41 -2.79 -10.39 7.02
CA SER A 41 -1.51 -10.25 6.34
C SER A 41 -0.38 -10.89 7.14
N LYS A 42 0.65 -11.25 6.43
CA LYS A 42 1.97 -11.61 6.92
C LYS A 42 2.93 -11.13 5.86
N GLU A 43 4.10 -10.64 6.20
CA GLU A 43 4.99 -10.03 5.21
C GLU A 43 5.17 -10.88 3.96
N GLN A 44 5.33 -12.21 4.12
CA GLN A 44 5.21 -13.11 2.99
C GLN A 44 4.46 -14.38 3.34
N TYR A 45 3.51 -14.72 2.48
CA TYR A 45 3.14 -16.09 2.18
C TYR A 45 3.86 -16.51 0.91
N TYR A 46 4.48 -17.69 0.91
CA TYR A 46 5.38 -18.08 -0.17
C TYR A 46 4.68 -18.65 -1.39
N THR A 47 3.44 -19.13 -1.25
CA THR A 47 2.69 -19.79 -2.33
C THR A 47 1.21 -19.43 -2.26
N ALA A 48 0.52 -19.51 -3.40
CA ALA A 48 -0.94 -19.36 -3.44
C ALA A 48 -1.65 -20.39 -2.55
N LYS A 49 -1.13 -21.61 -2.47
CA LYS A 49 -1.68 -22.66 -1.63
C LYS A 49 -1.63 -22.31 -0.14
N GLU A 50 -0.56 -21.68 0.32
CA GLU A 50 -0.45 -21.22 1.71
C GLU A 50 -1.55 -20.21 2.05
N LEU A 51 -1.91 -19.31 1.15
CA LEU A 51 -3.03 -18.38 1.35
C LEU A 51 -4.36 -19.10 1.56
N ALA A 52 -4.65 -20.10 0.73
CA ALA A 52 -5.88 -20.88 0.87
C ALA A 52 -5.88 -21.71 2.18
N GLU A 53 -4.73 -22.23 2.57
CA GLU A 53 -4.57 -22.97 3.84
C GLU A 53 -4.82 -22.08 5.06
N ILE A 54 -4.35 -20.84 5.04
CA ILE A 54 -4.62 -19.86 6.11
C ILE A 54 -6.13 -19.61 6.25
N VAL A 55 -6.83 -19.33 5.16
CA VAL A 55 -8.28 -19.11 5.21
C VAL A 55 -9.00 -20.36 5.73
N ARG A 56 -8.60 -21.53 5.27
CA ARG A 56 -9.18 -22.81 5.75
C ARG A 56 -8.97 -22.98 7.24
N HIS A 57 -7.77 -22.73 7.73
CA HIS A 57 -7.45 -22.83 9.16
C HIS A 57 -8.31 -21.89 10.00
N TYR A 58 -8.47 -20.63 9.61
CA TYR A 58 -9.36 -19.69 10.30
C TYR A 58 -10.81 -20.22 10.35
N ARG A 59 -11.31 -20.84 9.26
CA ARG A 59 -12.65 -21.45 9.25
C ARG A 59 -12.74 -22.66 10.19
N GLU A 60 -11.72 -23.51 10.23
CA GLU A 60 -11.66 -24.70 11.08
C GLU A 60 -11.67 -24.35 12.57
N ILE A 61 -10.94 -23.32 12.97
CA ILE A 61 -10.92 -22.87 14.38
C ILE A 61 -12.06 -21.91 14.74
N GLY A 62 -12.94 -21.60 13.78
CA GLY A 62 -14.11 -20.75 14.00
C GLY A 62 -13.79 -19.26 14.18
N VAL A 63 -12.63 -18.79 13.77
CA VAL A 63 -12.25 -17.37 13.81
C VAL A 63 -12.64 -16.70 12.49
N PRO A 64 -13.34 -15.55 12.53
CA PRO A 64 -13.72 -14.84 11.31
C PRO A 64 -12.48 -14.33 10.55
N ILE A 65 -12.54 -14.42 9.23
CA ILE A 65 -11.60 -13.80 8.31
C ILE A 65 -12.37 -13.35 7.06
N ASP A 66 -12.10 -12.16 6.57
CA ASP A 66 -12.77 -11.58 5.41
C ASP A 66 -11.85 -11.48 4.20
N CYS A 67 -10.56 -11.26 4.42
CA CYS A 67 -9.57 -11.16 3.36
C CYS A 67 -8.22 -11.72 3.80
N VAL A 68 -7.49 -12.28 2.85
CA VAL A 68 -6.08 -12.66 3.03
C VAL A 68 -5.23 -11.88 2.03
N VAL A 69 -4.06 -11.43 2.47
CA VAL A 69 -3.14 -10.60 1.69
C VAL A 69 -1.97 -11.43 1.20
N GLN A 70 -1.74 -11.43 -0.11
CA GLN A 70 -0.45 -11.78 -0.66
C GLN A 70 0.42 -10.53 -0.68
N ASP A 71 1.25 -10.40 0.33
CA ASP A 71 2.21 -9.31 0.39
C ASP A 71 3.38 -9.56 -0.58
N TRP A 72 4.32 -8.65 -0.65
CA TRP A 72 5.48 -8.83 -1.50
C TRP A 72 6.22 -10.13 -1.10
N ASN A 73 6.84 -10.93 -1.95
CA ASN A 73 6.97 -10.71 -3.38
C ASN A 73 6.30 -11.85 -4.14
N THR A 74 5.57 -11.51 -5.19
CA THR A 74 4.89 -12.48 -6.05
C THR A 74 5.68 -12.84 -7.31
N TRP A 75 6.72 -12.10 -7.61
CA TRP A 75 7.57 -12.18 -8.80
C TRP A 75 8.78 -13.09 -8.62
N GLU A 76 9.40 -13.49 -9.72
CA GLU A 76 10.66 -14.22 -9.71
C GLU A 76 11.80 -13.40 -9.05
N PRO A 77 12.79 -14.06 -8.42
CA PRO A 77 13.91 -13.36 -7.82
C PRO A 77 14.61 -12.39 -8.78
N GLY A 78 14.84 -11.16 -8.31
CA GLY A 78 15.45 -10.09 -9.10
C GLY A 78 14.47 -9.20 -9.86
N ASN A 79 13.22 -9.61 -10.05
CA ASN A 79 12.21 -8.89 -10.82
C ASN A 79 11.29 -8.04 -9.93
N TRP A 80 11.86 -7.23 -9.06
CA TRP A 80 11.10 -6.38 -8.14
C TRP A 80 10.02 -5.57 -8.85
N GLY A 81 8.81 -5.60 -8.32
CA GLY A 81 7.66 -4.81 -8.80
C GLY A 81 6.98 -5.34 -10.05
N GLU A 82 7.42 -6.48 -10.61
CA GLU A 82 6.71 -7.16 -11.68
C GLU A 82 5.32 -7.61 -11.25
N LYS A 83 4.39 -7.54 -12.17
CA LYS A 83 3.02 -8.01 -12.00
C LYS A 83 2.81 -9.38 -12.67
N ILE A 84 3.90 -10.10 -12.83
CA ILE A 84 3.92 -11.46 -13.38
C ILE A 84 4.24 -12.40 -12.23
N LEU A 85 3.32 -13.30 -11.95
CA LEU A 85 3.48 -14.28 -10.89
C LEU A 85 4.60 -15.27 -11.20
N ASP A 86 5.43 -15.55 -10.20
CA ASP A 86 6.39 -16.64 -10.25
C ASP A 86 5.65 -17.98 -10.40
N LYS A 87 5.85 -18.66 -11.51
CA LYS A 87 5.11 -19.86 -11.87
C LYS A 87 5.41 -21.05 -10.96
N GLU A 88 6.56 -21.10 -10.35
CA GLU A 88 6.91 -22.17 -9.42
C GLU A 88 6.08 -22.06 -8.13
N ARG A 89 5.87 -20.84 -7.66
CA ARG A 89 5.16 -20.56 -6.41
C ARG A 89 3.65 -20.37 -6.58
N TYR A 90 3.22 -19.90 -7.74
CA TYR A 90 1.85 -19.47 -8.01
C TYR A 90 1.24 -20.14 -9.26
N GLY A 91 1.77 -21.29 -9.68
CA GLY A 91 1.26 -21.99 -10.85
C GLY A 91 -0.19 -22.46 -10.73
N ASP A 92 -0.69 -22.60 -9.49
CA ASP A 92 -2.05 -22.99 -9.12
C ASP A 92 -2.88 -21.83 -8.54
N ASN A 93 -2.47 -20.57 -8.81
CA ASN A 93 -3.05 -19.40 -8.17
C ASN A 93 -4.56 -19.28 -8.38
N LYS A 94 -5.05 -19.51 -9.61
CA LYS A 94 -6.49 -19.40 -9.90
C LYS A 94 -7.33 -20.37 -9.06
N GLU A 95 -6.91 -21.60 -8.97
CA GLU A 95 -7.58 -22.63 -8.17
C GLU A 95 -7.61 -22.25 -6.70
N CYS A 96 -6.49 -21.72 -6.19
CA CYS A 96 -6.39 -21.27 -4.80
C CYS A 96 -7.29 -20.06 -4.54
N MET A 97 -7.35 -19.08 -5.45
CA MET A 97 -8.25 -17.93 -5.32
C MET A 97 -9.72 -18.34 -5.39
N GLU A 98 -10.07 -19.28 -6.26
CA GLU A 98 -11.42 -19.86 -6.28
C GLU A 98 -11.78 -20.58 -4.98
N GLU A 99 -10.84 -21.29 -4.38
CA GLU A 99 -11.03 -21.95 -3.09
C GLU A 99 -11.26 -20.92 -1.98
N ILE A 100 -10.47 -19.86 -1.92
CA ILE A 100 -10.64 -18.74 -0.98
C ILE A 100 -12.04 -18.15 -1.12
N ASN A 101 -12.49 -17.89 -2.35
CA ASN A 101 -13.82 -17.34 -2.63
C ASN A 101 -14.95 -18.30 -2.21
N LYS A 102 -14.79 -19.63 -2.40
CA LYS A 102 -15.74 -20.64 -1.94
C LYS A 102 -15.85 -20.68 -0.41
N MET A 103 -14.80 -20.31 0.29
CA MET A 103 -14.79 -20.17 1.75
C MET A 103 -15.33 -18.80 2.22
N HIS A 104 -15.90 -18.00 1.33
CA HIS A 104 -16.40 -16.64 1.61
C HIS A 104 -15.34 -15.71 2.20
N ALA A 105 -14.14 -15.78 1.67
CA ALA A 105 -13.07 -14.84 1.91
C ALA A 105 -12.60 -14.21 0.59
N HIS A 106 -11.89 -13.12 0.66
CA HIS A 106 -11.39 -12.36 -0.47
C HIS A 106 -9.87 -12.32 -0.48
N SER A 107 -9.28 -11.87 -1.57
CA SER A 107 -7.84 -11.77 -1.74
C SER A 107 -7.39 -10.37 -2.09
N MET A 108 -6.25 -9.98 -1.53
CA MET A 108 -5.56 -8.74 -1.82
C MET A 108 -4.12 -9.06 -2.20
N VAL A 109 -3.53 -8.28 -3.09
CA VAL A 109 -2.14 -8.45 -3.51
C VAL A 109 -1.37 -7.15 -3.42
N SER A 110 -0.12 -7.23 -2.97
CA SER A 110 0.80 -6.11 -2.92
C SER A 110 1.26 -5.72 -4.33
N VAL A 111 1.19 -4.44 -4.63
CA VAL A 111 1.62 -3.85 -5.91
C VAL A 111 2.47 -2.61 -5.66
N TRP A 112 3.49 -2.45 -6.48
CA TRP A 112 4.52 -1.43 -6.33
C TRP A 112 4.56 -0.52 -7.55
N PRO A 113 4.80 0.79 -7.39
CA PRO A 113 4.94 1.70 -8.51
C PRO A 113 6.32 1.62 -9.19
N ASN A 114 7.30 1.05 -8.51
CA ASN A 114 8.67 0.90 -9.00
C ASN A 114 8.97 -0.55 -9.38
N MET A 115 9.81 -0.71 -10.38
CA MET A 115 10.17 -2.00 -10.98
C MET A 115 11.66 -2.06 -11.25
N ASN A 116 12.26 -3.23 -11.05
CA ASN A 116 13.67 -3.45 -11.42
C ASN A 116 13.85 -3.54 -12.93
N ALA A 117 14.96 -2.99 -13.40
CA ALA A 117 15.39 -3.16 -14.77
C ALA A 117 15.63 -4.65 -15.11
N GLY A 118 15.22 -5.05 -16.29
CA GLY A 118 15.34 -6.43 -16.79
C GLY A 118 14.06 -7.24 -16.75
N GLY A 119 13.07 -6.82 -15.96
CA GLY A 119 11.74 -7.41 -15.99
C GLY A 119 10.94 -6.99 -17.22
N LYS A 120 9.97 -7.81 -17.63
CA LYS A 120 9.12 -7.54 -18.80
C LYS A 120 8.28 -6.29 -18.61
N ASN A 121 7.65 -6.13 -17.44
CA ASN A 121 6.82 -4.95 -17.17
C ASN A 121 7.65 -3.67 -17.16
N HIS A 122 8.84 -3.72 -16.55
CA HIS A 122 9.77 -2.59 -16.61
C HIS A 122 10.14 -2.22 -18.05
N GLN A 123 10.50 -3.21 -18.85
CA GLN A 123 10.92 -2.96 -20.25
C GLN A 123 9.82 -2.30 -21.08
N GLU A 124 8.57 -2.73 -20.91
CA GLU A 124 7.43 -2.12 -21.60
C GLU A 124 7.28 -0.62 -21.23
N PHE A 125 7.45 -0.27 -19.95
CA PHE A 125 7.43 1.12 -19.49
C PHE A 125 8.61 1.93 -20.01
N PHE A 126 9.80 1.34 -20.00
CA PHE A 126 11.01 1.97 -20.51
C PHE A 126 10.90 2.30 -22.00
N ASP A 127 10.48 1.33 -22.81
CA ASP A 127 10.34 1.49 -24.26
C ASP A 127 9.26 2.52 -24.63
N ALA A 128 8.21 2.64 -23.82
CA ALA A 128 7.15 3.62 -24.00
C ALA A 128 7.53 5.04 -23.48
N GLY A 129 8.63 5.19 -22.75
CA GLY A 129 9.02 6.45 -22.14
C GLY A 129 8.14 6.87 -20.96
N TYR A 130 7.55 5.91 -20.24
CA TYR A 130 6.61 6.14 -19.15
C TYR A 130 7.22 5.97 -17.76
N LEU A 131 8.54 5.85 -17.66
CA LEU A 131 9.24 5.89 -16.38
C LEU A 131 9.63 7.31 -16.00
N LEU A 132 9.71 7.58 -14.71
CA LEU A 132 10.36 8.76 -14.19
C LEU A 132 11.88 8.70 -14.44
N TYR A 133 12.60 9.77 -14.15
CA TYR A 133 14.05 9.83 -14.40
C TYR A 133 14.90 8.91 -13.49
N ASP A 134 14.30 8.25 -12.52
CA ASP A 134 14.92 7.16 -11.76
C ASP A 134 14.98 5.85 -12.57
N TYR A 135 14.32 5.83 -13.72
CA TYR A 135 14.20 4.66 -14.59
C TYR A 135 13.66 3.39 -13.91
N ALA A 136 12.96 3.55 -12.82
CA ALA A 136 12.37 2.46 -12.05
C ALA A 136 10.88 2.70 -11.76
N THR A 137 10.51 3.93 -11.41
CA THR A 137 9.14 4.29 -11.03
C THR A 137 8.35 4.73 -12.24
N TYR A 138 7.14 4.18 -12.44
CA TYR A 138 6.30 4.64 -13.54
C TYR A 138 5.74 6.04 -13.26
N ASN A 139 5.52 6.80 -14.32
CA ASN A 139 4.97 8.14 -14.23
C ASN A 139 3.45 8.12 -14.03
N ALA A 140 2.99 8.06 -12.77
CA ALA A 140 1.56 8.04 -12.45
C ALA A 140 0.80 9.31 -12.88
N PHE A 141 1.48 10.40 -13.21
CA PHE A 141 0.84 11.62 -13.72
C PHE A 141 0.46 11.52 -15.20
N ASP A 142 1.09 10.63 -15.96
CA ASP A 142 0.72 10.34 -17.34
C ASP A 142 -0.46 9.36 -17.40
N GLU A 143 -1.50 9.69 -18.18
CA GLU A 143 -2.70 8.87 -18.29
C GLU A 143 -2.41 7.51 -18.95
N LYS A 144 -1.60 7.51 -20.02
CA LYS A 144 -1.24 6.28 -20.72
C LYS A 144 -0.35 5.37 -19.88
N ALA A 145 0.52 5.98 -19.06
CA ALA A 145 1.30 5.21 -18.08
C ALA A 145 0.41 4.54 -17.04
N ARG A 146 -0.65 5.21 -16.57
CA ARG A 146 -1.65 4.61 -15.67
C ARG A 146 -2.45 3.50 -16.36
N GLU A 147 -2.82 3.67 -17.61
CA GLU A 147 -3.49 2.63 -18.40
C GLU A 147 -2.58 1.40 -18.59
N MET A 148 -1.30 1.61 -18.89
CA MET A 148 -0.31 0.52 -19.00
C MET A 148 -0.13 -0.20 -17.66
N TYR A 149 -0.03 0.54 -16.55
CA TYR A 149 0.08 -0.04 -15.21
C TYR A 149 -1.11 -0.95 -14.90
N TRP A 150 -2.33 -0.45 -15.15
CA TRP A 150 -3.53 -1.25 -14.96
C TRP A 150 -3.56 -2.47 -15.88
N LYS A 151 -3.22 -2.32 -17.15
CA LYS A 151 -3.15 -3.45 -18.07
C LYS A 151 -2.27 -4.57 -17.54
N GLN A 152 -1.07 -4.24 -17.07
CA GLN A 152 -0.14 -5.22 -16.51
C GLN A 152 -0.69 -5.83 -15.20
N ALA A 153 -1.26 -5.03 -14.31
CA ALA A 153 -1.87 -5.50 -13.08
C ALA A 153 -3.11 -6.38 -13.36
N LYS A 154 -3.90 -6.03 -14.36
CA LYS A 154 -5.04 -6.82 -14.78
C LYS A 154 -4.60 -8.18 -15.32
N GLU A 155 -3.72 -8.20 -16.31
CA GLU A 155 -3.29 -9.42 -16.98
C GLU A 155 -2.54 -10.38 -16.03
N GLY A 156 -1.72 -9.84 -15.14
CA GLY A 156 -0.86 -10.66 -14.29
C GLY A 156 -1.39 -10.96 -12.90
N LEU A 157 -2.38 -10.21 -12.42
CA LEU A 157 -2.87 -10.34 -11.04
C LEU A 157 -4.41 -10.42 -10.96
N PHE A 158 -5.14 -9.48 -11.56
CA PHE A 158 -6.60 -9.46 -11.48
C PHE A 158 -7.24 -10.64 -12.20
N ASP A 159 -6.79 -10.95 -13.40
CA ASP A 159 -7.25 -12.09 -14.19
C ASP A 159 -6.76 -13.44 -13.60
N GLU A 160 -5.80 -13.38 -12.67
CA GLU A 160 -5.35 -14.50 -11.85
C GLU A 160 -6.17 -14.69 -10.55
N GLY A 161 -7.14 -13.79 -10.29
CA GLY A 161 -8.14 -13.95 -9.23
C GLY A 161 -7.97 -13.05 -8.01
N PHE A 162 -6.94 -12.19 -7.95
CA PHE A 162 -6.86 -11.17 -6.90
C PHE A 162 -7.91 -10.08 -7.10
N GLU A 163 -8.48 -9.57 -6.01
CA GLU A 163 -9.65 -8.69 -6.09
C GLU A 163 -9.38 -7.25 -5.61
N SER A 164 -8.28 -7.03 -4.92
CA SER A 164 -7.94 -5.73 -4.32
C SER A 164 -6.43 -5.52 -4.19
N TRP A 165 -6.04 -4.31 -3.88
CA TRP A 165 -4.70 -3.82 -4.06
C TRP A 165 -4.11 -3.30 -2.75
N TRP A 166 -2.97 -3.83 -2.37
CA TRP A 166 -2.08 -3.27 -1.37
C TRP A 166 -1.04 -2.42 -2.10
N CYS A 167 -1.33 -1.12 -2.21
CA CYS A 167 -0.51 -0.17 -2.96
C CYS A 167 0.64 0.31 -2.08
N ASP A 168 1.71 -0.45 -2.07
CA ASP A 168 2.88 -0.17 -1.26
C ASP A 168 3.82 0.81 -1.96
N SER A 169 4.69 1.44 -1.17
CA SER A 169 5.73 2.39 -1.64
C SER A 169 5.20 3.52 -2.54
N THR A 170 4.00 4.00 -2.25
CA THR A 170 3.34 5.05 -3.04
C THR A 170 3.85 6.46 -2.74
N GLU A 171 4.88 6.60 -1.95
CA GLU A 171 5.65 7.83 -1.71
C GLU A 171 6.59 8.19 -2.85
N PRO A 172 6.67 7.49 -3.92
CA PRO A 172 7.58 7.13 -5.00
C PRO A 172 9.08 7.29 -4.70
N PHE A 173 9.43 8.01 -3.68
CA PHE A 173 10.81 8.26 -3.32
C PHE A 173 11.12 7.60 -1.99
N SER A 174 12.02 6.63 -2.00
CA SER A 174 12.70 6.27 -0.78
C SER A 174 13.46 7.51 -0.30
N GLY A 175 13.09 8.01 0.86
CA GLY A 175 13.88 9.07 1.47
C GLY A 175 15.33 8.62 1.61
N PRO A 176 16.28 9.54 1.68
CA PRO A 176 17.71 9.20 1.80
C PRO A 176 18.04 8.41 3.06
N ASP A 177 17.09 8.29 3.97
CA ASP A 177 17.23 7.56 5.23
C ASP A 177 16.69 6.11 5.17
N TRP A 178 16.06 5.72 4.09
CA TRP A 178 15.66 4.34 3.89
C TRP A 178 16.90 3.45 3.81
N ASN A 179 16.80 2.24 4.27
CA ASN A 179 17.90 1.28 4.33
C ASN A 179 19.02 1.61 5.34
N GLY A 180 18.67 2.28 6.44
CA GLY A 180 19.62 2.53 7.53
C GLY A 180 20.70 3.56 7.21
N GLY A 181 20.42 4.44 6.28
CA GLY A 181 21.26 5.59 6.01
C GLY A 181 21.38 6.54 7.19
N VAL A 182 22.31 7.47 7.12
CA VAL A 182 22.52 8.48 8.16
C VAL A 182 21.24 9.29 8.34
N LYS A 183 20.74 9.35 9.58
CA LYS A 183 19.60 10.22 9.93
C LYS A 183 19.95 11.65 9.62
N ARG A 184 19.20 12.26 8.72
CA ARG A 184 19.46 13.62 8.25
C ARG A 184 18.53 14.61 8.93
N GLU A 185 19.01 15.83 9.11
CA GLU A 185 18.18 16.94 9.58
C GLU A 185 17.09 17.29 8.54
N PRO A 186 15.94 17.82 8.97
CA PRO A 186 14.83 18.13 8.06
C PRO A 186 15.22 19.04 6.87
N TRP A 187 16.13 19.96 7.06
CA TRP A 187 16.60 20.84 6.00
C TRP A 187 17.50 20.12 4.98
N GLU A 188 18.32 19.17 5.44
CA GLU A 188 19.12 18.32 4.55
C GLU A 188 18.23 17.43 3.70
N ARG A 189 17.16 16.87 4.28
CA ARG A 189 16.16 16.10 3.55
C ARG A 189 15.46 16.94 2.50
N TYR A 190 15.09 18.17 2.86
CA TYR A 190 14.48 19.11 1.93
C TYR A 190 15.40 19.44 0.76
N GLU A 191 16.67 19.69 1.01
CA GLU A 191 17.65 19.95 -0.04
C GLU A 191 17.86 18.76 -0.96
N LEU A 192 17.91 17.55 -0.42
CA LEU A 192 18.02 16.33 -1.21
C LEU A 192 16.78 16.11 -2.07
N VAL A 193 15.61 16.19 -1.49
CA VAL A 193 14.35 16.09 -2.24
C VAL A 193 14.27 17.23 -3.27
N GLY A 194 14.62 18.44 -2.90
CA GLY A 194 14.63 19.57 -3.81
C GLY A 194 15.72 19.49 -4.89
N GLY A 195 16.91 18.98 -4.56
CA GLY A 195 18.05 18.92 -5.46
C GLY A 195 18.00 17.77 -6.46
N GLU A 196 17.85 16.54 -5.97
CA GLU A 196 17.94 15.34 -6.79
C GLU A 196 16.60 14.93 -7.38
N HIS A 197 15.52 14.99 -6.62
CA HIS A 197 14.20 14.56 -7.09
C HIS A 197 13.53 15.55 -8.05
N LYS A 198 14.01 16.78 -8.15
CA LYS A 198 13.64 17.66 -9.26
C LYS A 198 13.95 17.06 -10.64
N LYS A 199 14.91 16.13 -10.70
CA LYS A 199 15.21 15.39 -11.92
C LYS A 199 14.20 14.32 -12.23
N TYR A 200 13.48 13.82 -11.23
CA TYR A 200 12.55 12.70 -11.39
C TYR A 200 11.12 13.19 -11.53
N LEU A 201 10.70 14.09 -10.66
CA LEU A 201 9.35 14.59 -10.61
C LEU A 201 9.35 16.03 -10.10
N ASP A 202 8.49 16.88 -10.66
CA ASP A 202 8.32 18.23 -10.16
C ASP A 202 7.89 18.19 -8.67
N PRO A 203 8.68 18.78 -7.76
CA PRO A 203 8.34 18.81 -6.34
C PRO A 203 6.97 19.45 -6.04
N ALA A 204 6.48 20.32 -6.91
CA ALA A 204 5.18 20.94 -6.76
C ALA A 204 4.01 19.92 -6.80
N VAL A 205 4.20 18.79 -7.47
CA VAL A 205 3.17 17.76 -7.62
C VAL A 205 3.55 16.44 -6.95
N ALA A 206 4.76 16.28 -6.45
CA ALA A 206 5.28 15.03 -5.92
C ALA A 206 4.36 14.38 -4.87
N ASN A 207 3.82 15.18 -3.95
CA ASN A 207 2.92 14.70 -2.90
C ASN A 207 1.59 14.11 -3.44
N ALA A 208 1.22 14.41 -4.67
CA ALA A 208 0.01 13.88 -5.29
C ALA A 208 0.24 12.54 -6.01
N PHE A 209 1.43 11.94 -5.92
CA PHE A 209 1.73 10.69 -6.62
C PHE A 209 0.79 9.55 -6.20
N ALA A 210 0.60 9.34 -4.89
CA ALA A 210 -0.30 8.32 -4.38
C ALA A 210 -1.75 8.51 -4.85
N LEU A 211 -2.21 9.76 -4.93
CA LEU A 211 -3.51 10.10 -5.50
C LEU A 211 -3.62 9.66 -6.96
N MET A 212 -2.59 9.94 -7.77
CA MET A 212 -2.60 9.62 -9.19
C MET A 212 -2.46 8.11 -9.43
N HIS A 213 -1.72 7.41 -8.57
CA HIS A 213 -1.63 5.96 -8.58
C HIS A 213 -2.99 5.32 -8.26
N ALA A 214 -3.62 5.71 -7.15
CA ALA A 214 -4.96 5.22 -6.78
C ALA A 214 -6.02 5.55 -7.85
N LYS A 215 -5.94 6.75 -8.45
CA LYS A 215 -6.79 7.16 -9.58
C LYS A 215 -6.63 6.19 -10.76
N GLY A 216 -5.39 5.87 -11.12
CA GLY A 216 -5.09 4.98 -12.25
C GLY A 216 -5.71 3.60 -12.08
N ILE A 217 -5.53 2.99 -10.91
CA ILE A 217 -6.12 1.68 -10.61
C ILE A 217 -7.66 1.79 -10.60
N TYR A 218 -8.22 2.75 -9.85
CA TYR A 218 -9.66 2.89 -9.70
C TYR A 218 -10.37 3.09 -11.03
N GLU A 219 -9.97 4.09 -11.82
CA GLU A 219 -10.66 4.46 -13.05
C GLU A 219 -10.57 3.35 -14.09
N ASN A 220 -9.41 2.70 -14.23
CA ASN A 220 -9.25 1.64 -15.21
C ASN A 220 -9.92 0.33 -14.77
N GLN A 221 -9.86 -0.05 -13.51
CA GLN A 221 -10.61 -1.20 -13.02
C GLN A 221 -12.12 -0.99 -13.20
N ARG A 222 -12.63 0.21 -12.97
CA ARG A 222 -14.05 0.53 -13.18
C ARG A 222 -14.48 0.55 -14.65
N LYS A 223 -13.56 0.75 -15.60
CA LYS A 223 -13.82 0.55 -17.03
C LYS A 223 -14.00 -0.93 -17.38
N ASP A 224 -13.24 -1.81 -16.71
CA ASP A 224 -13.25 -3.25 -16.99
C ASP A 224 -14.33 -4.02 -16.25
N THR A 225 -14.75 -3.56 -15.06
CA THR A 225 -15.80 -4.20 -14.28
C THR A 225 -16.61 -3.21 -13.47
N GLU A 226 -17.94 -3.33 -13.56
CA GLU A 226 -18.89 -2.56 -12.76
C GLU A 226 -19.38 -3.34 -11.53
N ASP A 227 -19.21 -4.66 -11.53
CA ASP A 227 -19.77 -5.57 -10.52
C ASP A 227 -19.00 -5.59 -9.22
N LYS A 228 -17.71 -5.26 -9.27
CA LYS A 228 -16.83 -5.24 -8.09
C LYS A 228 -16.48 -3.82 -7.68
N ARG A 229 -16.59 -3.53 -6.39
CA ARG A 229 -16.05 -2.29 -5.81
C ARG A 229 -14.54 -2.40 -5.72
N VAL A 230 -13.87 -1.30 -6.00
CA VAL A 230 -12.41 -1.19 -5.86
C VAL A 230 -12.03 -0.97 -4.41
N LEU A 231 -10.92 -1.52 -3.99
CA LEU A 231 -10.21 -1.21 -2.75
C LEU A 231 -8.74 -0.99 -3.07
N ASN A 232 -8.26 0.22 -2.81
CA ASN A 232 -6.86 0.60 -2.85
C ASN A 232 -6.39 0.85 -1.41
N LEU A 233 -5.83 -0.15 -0.74
CA LEU A 233 -5.11 0.06 0.50
C LEU A 233 -3.75 0.67 0.16
N THR A 234 -3.45 1.87 0.65
CA THR A 234 -2.28 2.63 0.22
C THR A 234 -1.53 3.23 1.41
N ARG A 235 -0.19 3.19 1.35
CA ARG A 235 0.67 3.68 2.43
C ARG A 235 0.69 5.19 2.51
N SER A 236 0.51 5.88 1.43
CA SER A 236 0.45 7.34 1.41
C SER A 236 -0.80 7.87 0.74
N GLY A 237 -1.16 9.09 1.06
CA GLY A 237 -2.37 9.71 0.58
C GLY A 237 -2.21 11.20 0.30
N TYR A 238 -3.18 11.72 -0.42
CA TYR A 238 -3.30 13.15 -0.71
C TYR A 238 -4.79 13.53 -0.79
N ALA A 239 -5.10 14.80 -0.64
CA ALA A 239 -6.48 15.28 -0.76
C ALA A 239 -7.14 14.73 -2.04
N SER A 240 -8.36 14.25 -1.95
CA SER A 240 -9.13 13.56 -3.00
C SER A 240 -8.86 12.05 -3.16
N GLY A 241 -7.95 11.44 -2.43
CA GLY A 241 -7.71 9.99 -2.50
C GLY A 241 -8.94 9.15 -2.16
N GLN A 242 -9.79 9.61 -1.24
CA GLN A 242 -11.06 8.97 -0.87
C GLN A 242 -12.01 8.79 -2.07
N LYS A 243 -11.89 9.63 -3.08
CA LYS A 243 -12.67 9.55 -4.33
C LYS A 243 -12.30 8.33 -5.18
N TYR A 244 -11.11 7.79 -4.98
CA TYR A 244 -10.57 6.65 -5.72
C TYR A 244 -10.45 5.39 -4.85
N ALA A 245 -11.35 5.27 -3.88
CA ALA A 245 -11.43 4.12 -2.96
C ALA A 245 -10.12 3.86 -2.19
N ALA A 246 -9.37 4.91 -1.89
CA ALA A 246 -8.17 4.81 -1.08
C ALA A 246 -8.52 4.61 0.39
N MET A 247 -7.93 3.60 1.00
CA MET A 247 -7.88 3.30 2.42
C MET A 247 -6.42 3.44 2.85
N LEU A 248 -6.15 4.11 3.95
CA LEU A 248 -4.78 4.32 4.41
C LEU A 248 -4.41 3.35 5.52
N TRP A 249 -3.14 2.93 5.54
CA TRP A 249 -2.52 2.33 6.71
C TRP A 249 -1.27 3.11 7.10
N SER A 250 -0.83 2.92 8.32
CA SER A 250 0.27 3.69 8.92
C SER A 250 1.67 3.33 8.43
N GLY A 251 1.79 2.38 7.49
CA GLY A 251 3.09 1.91 7.02
C GLY A 251 3.79 0.99 8.01
N ASP A 252 5.09 0.84 7.84
CA ASP A 252 5.94 -0.06 8.60
C ASP A 252 6.20 0.49 10.00
N THR A 253 5.43 0.04 10.96
CA THR A 253 5.50 0.52 12.34
C THR A 253 6.14 -0.50 13.28
N CYS A 254 6.53 -0.04 14.47
CA CYS A 254 7.17 -0.88 15.49
C CYS A 254 6.18 -1.52 16.42
N ALA A 255 6.46 -2.74 16.87
CA ALA A 255 5.73 -3.45 17.90
C ALA A 255 6.00 -2.86 19.29
N SER A 256 5.38 -1.74 19.61
CA SER A 256 5.40 -1.15 20.95
C SER A 256 4.02 -0.64 21.36
N TRP A 257 3.74 -0.68 22.66
CA TRP A 257 2.47 -0.17 23.20
C TRP A 257 2.28 1.32 22.96
N ASP A 258 3.36 2.10 22.98
CA ASP A 258 3.32 3.54 22.70
C ASP A 258 2.96 3.79 21.25
N ASN A 259 3.54 3.04 20.32
CA ASN A 259 3.19 3.13 18.91
C ASN A 259 1.73 2.72 18.68
N PHE A 260 1.29 1.60 19.25
CA PHE A 260 -0.10 1.16 19.13
C PHE A 260 -1.09 2.22 19.62
N LYS A 261 -0.79 2.87 20.74
CA LYS A 261 -1.60 3.98 21.26
C LYS A 261 -1.65 5.17 20.32
N ILE A 262 -0.52 5.53 19.70
CA ILE A 262 -0.45 6.63 18.71
C ILE A 262 -1.29 6.30 17.48
N GLN A 263 -1.26 5.06 17.00
CA GLN A 263 -2.05 4.60 15.86
C GLN A 263 -3.56 4.84 16.03
N ILE A 264 -4.08 4.68 17.24
CA ILE A 264 -5.49 4.98 17.55
C ILE A 264 -5.77 6.48 17.36
N VAL A 265 -4.86 7.32 17.84
CA VAL A 265 -4.97 8.79 17.71
C VAL A 265 -4.89 9.20 16.24
N GLU A 266 -3.99 8.60 15.47
CA GLU A 266 -3.87 8.85 14.03
C GLU A 266 -5.15 8.50 13.29
N GLY A 267 -5.72 7.33 13.52
CA GLY A 267 -6.97 6.91 12.91
C GLY A 267 -8.15 7.86 13.24
N LEU A 268 -8.21 8.32 14.49
CA LEU A 268 -9.23 9.30 14.91
C LEU A 268 -9.08 10.67 14.22
N ASN A 269 -7.87 11.04 13.82
CA ASN A 269 -7.61 12.30 13.11
C ASN A 269 -7.77 12.17 11.59
N MET A 270 -7.63 10.96 11.04
CA MET A 270 -7.78 10.76 9.58
C MET A 270 -9.21 11.04 9.09
N GLY A 271 -10.22 10.66 9.85
CA GLY A 271 -11.62 10.93 9.49
C GLY A 271 -11.92 12.41 9.26
N PRO A 272 -11.68 13.31 10.23
CA PRO A 272 -11.83 14.76 10.06
C PRO A 272 -10.94 15.35 8.96
N SER A 273 -9.82 14.72 8.66
CA SER A 273 -8.92 15.12 7.57
C SER A 273 -9.40 14.71 6.16
N GLY A 274 -10.57 14.06 6.08
CA GLY A 274 -11.19 13.69 4.81
C GLY A 274 -10.90 12.26 4.33
N TYR A 275 -10.18 11.47 5.10
CA TYR A 275 -9.95 10.04 4.86
C TYR A 275 -10.78 9.20 5.83
N PRO A 276 -11.97 8.72 5.42
CA PRO A 276 -12.86 7.98 6.31
C PRO A 276 -12.44 6.53 6.54
N TYR A 277 -11.46 6.04 5.80
CA TYR A 277 -11.00 4.66 5.82
C TYR A 277 -9.55 4.59 6.27
N TRP A 278 -9.34 3.94 7.40
CA TRP A 278 -8.06 3.82 8.07
C TRP A 278 -7.87 2.41 8.63
N THR A 279 -6.65 1.92 8.55
CA THR A 279 -6.23 0.69 9.21
C THR A 279 -4.79 0.79 9.67
N LEU A 280 -4.30 -0.24 10.31
CA LEU A 280 -2.92 -0.37 10.80
C LEU A 280 -2.52 -1.84 10.82
N ASP A 281 -1.23 -2.10 10.86
CA ASP A 281 -0.71 -3.42 11.14
C ASP A 281 -0.83 -3.66 12.65
N ILE A 282 -1.84 -4.47 13.06
CA ILE A 282 -2.03 -4.83 14.47
C ILE A 282 -0.95 -5.82 14.87
N GLY A 283 -0.14 -5.45 15.87
CA GLY A 283 1.06 -6.17 16.24
C GLY A 283 2.31 -5.60 15.57
N ALA A 284 2.11 -4.63 14.66
CA ALA A 284 3.12 -3.91 13.89
C ALA A 284 3.82 -4.75 12.81
N PHE A 285 4.56 -4.07 11.92
CA PHE A 285 5.35 -4.70 10.88
C PHE A 285 6.72 -5.13 11.41
N PHE A 286 7.39 -4.25 12.16
CA PHE A 286 8.69 -4.56 12.74
C PHE A 286 8.57 -5.19 14.12
N THR A 287 9.23 -6.33 14.31
CA THR A 287 9.47 -6.90 15.64
C THR A 287 10.83 -6.46 16.16
N VAL A 288 10.94 -6.30 17.47
CA VAL A 288 12.19 -5.93 18.14
C VAL A 288 12.87 -7.19 18.66
N ALA A 289 14.14 -7.39 18.30
CA ALA A 289 14.86 -8.66 18.45
C ALA A 289 14.88 -9.27 19.86
N ASP A 290 15.18 -8.49 20.88
CA ASP A 290 15.42 -9.04 22.22
C ASP A 290 14.47 -8.49 23.27
N LYS A 291 13.82 -7.38 22.96
CA LYS A 291 12.99 -6.63 23.89
C LYS A 291 11.86 -5.97 23.14
N TRP A 292 11.15 -6.78 22.39
CA TRP A 292 9.94 -6.33 21.69
C TRP A 292 8.92 -5.65 22.63
N GLN A 293 9.24 -5.62 23.87
CA GLN A 293 8.44 -5.09 24.94
C GLN A 293 8.43 -3.59 25.04
N ASN A 294 9.19 -2.79 24.42
CA ASN A 294 9.10 -1.33 24.61
C ASN A 294 10.38 -0.61 24.29
N ARG A 295 10.72 -0.59 23.09
CA ARG A 295 11.70 0.39 22.69
C ARG A 295 11.01 1.56 22.04
N GLY A 296 10.20 2.33 22.67
CA GLY A 296 9.62 3.53 22.09
C GLY A 296 9.44 3.49 20.57
N CYS A 297 8.86 4.40 19.93
CA CYS A 297 8.58 4.41 18.48
C CYS A 297 9.79 4.30 17.55
N GLY A 298 10.87 3.68 17.97
CA GLY A 298 12.08 3.79 17.21
C GLY A 298 12.63 2.48 16.71
N CYS A 299 11.97 1.79 15.80
CA CYS A 299 12.63 0.77 15.01
C CYS A 299 13.91 1.30 14.38
N ASN A 300 13.91 2.54 13.96
CA ASN A 300 15.07 3.22 13.41
C ASN A 300 16.14 3.55 14.45
N THR A 301 15.84 3.46 15.74
CA THR A 301 16.80 3.61 16.84
C THR A 301 17.25 2.28 17.40
N ASP A 302 16.66 1.17 16.95
CA ASP A 302 17.15 -0.15 17.29
C ASP A 302 18.37 -0.47 16.41
N PRO A 303 19.52 -0.75 16.98
CA PRO A 303 20.72 -1.10 16.20
C PRO A 303 20.54 -2.38 15.38
N GLU A 304 19.56 -3.22 15.71
CA GLU A 304 19.26 -4.44 14.98
C GLU A 304 17.75 -4.64 14.83
N PRO A 305 17.05 -3.82 14.03
CA PRO A 305 15.65 -4.08 13.71
C PRO A 305 15.57 -5.41 12.97
N LYS A 306 14.75 -6.33 13.47
CA LYS A 306 14.54 -7.61 12.79
C LYS A 306 13.18 -7.62 12.15
N TRP A 307 13.21 -7.89 10.88
CA TRP A 307 12.03 -8.18 10.12
C TRP A 307 11.40 -9.46 10.63
N PHE A 308 10.11 -9.49 10.63
CA PHE A 308 9.29 -10.62 11.04
C PHE A 308 9.76 -11.98 10.45
N TRP A 309 10.24 -12.00 9.22
CA TRP A 309 10.70 -13.21 8.51
C TRP A 309 12.16 -13.59 8.74
N GLN A 310 12.94 -12.76 9.43
CA GLN A 310 14.36 -13.05 9.64
C GLN A 310 14.62 -14.15 10.69
N GLY A 311 13.68 -15.05 10.85
CA GLY A 311 13.92 -16.39 11.38
C GLY A 311 13.81 -16.57 12.88
N LYS A 312 13.94 -15.55 13.69
CA LYS A 312 13.88 -15.70 15.17
C LYS A 312 12.53 -15.32 15.78
N TYR A 313 11.60 -14.88 14.98
CA TYR A 313 10.26 -14.53 15.43
C TYR A 313 9.57 -15.71 16.11
N ASN A 314 9.69 -16.90 15.55
CA ASN A 314 9.04 -18.11 16.08
C ASN A 314 9.78 -18.73 17.28
N GLU A 315 10.99 -18.31 17.58
CA GLU A 315 11.79 -18.91 18.66
C GLU A 315 11.60 -18.24 20.01
N GLY A 316 11.06 -17.05 20.06
CA GLY A 316 10.99 -16.27 21.29
C GLY A 316 9.70 -15.51 21.56
N VAL A 317 8.83 -15.37 20.60
CA VAL A 317 7.53 -14.72 20.76
C VAL A 317 6.48 -15.80 20.95
N LYS A 318 6.22 -16.11 22.19
CA LYS A 318 4.96 -16.75 22.54
C LYS A 318 3.98 -15.64 22.83
N ASP A 319 2.91 -15.60 22.07
CA ASP A 319 1.75 -14.76 22.35
C ASP A 319 1.26 -14.91 23.78
#